data_c1c7834789fecc967d5c4eb0dbb5de9d
#
_entry.id   c1c7834789fecc967d5c4eb0dbb5de9d
#
_cell.length_a   1.000
_cell.length_b   1.000
_cell.length_c   1.000
_cell.angle_alpha   90.00
_cell.angle_beta   90.00
_cell.angle_gamma   90.00
#
_symmetry.space_group_name_H-M   'P 1'
#
loop_
_entity.id
_entity.type
_entity.pdbx_description
1 polymer ?
#
loop_
_entity_poly.entity_id
_entity_poly.type
_entity_poly.pdbx_seq_one_letter_code
_entity_poly.pdbx_strand_id
1 'polypeptide(L)'
;MSEALLVQEAGAAPAVAPASGARLFRRRLRAQRAASAAALVVLLLVLVALAAPLLTALAGQDPNAYHPDLVDSAAGGVPIGSFGGISGEHWLGVEPGTGRDLFARIVYGARVSLGVALVATVLQIALGVVIGLAAALGSRGVDQLLGRITDINVALPVMVIALALLAIVPESFPRPVLIALVIGGIGWSGTSKIVRAQALALKSLDFVAAARLSGRGKWSIARRELLPSLAAPVITYAALAFPTNIIVEAALSFLGVGIKPPTPSWGQMLTEADTWYQAAPTYLLIPAGLLFVTVLALTVLGEGVRTALDPRAASRLRVGTGRNDTEGGAA
;
A
#
# COMPACT_ATOMS: atom_id res chain seq x y z
N MET A 1 -59.30 37.52 5.94
CA MET A 1 -59.49 36.08 5.69
C MET A 1 -58.84 35.74 4.33
N SER A 2 -57.51 35.93 4.22
CA SER A 2 -56.80 35.68 2.95
C SER A 2 -55.25 35.47 3.09
N GLU A 3 -54.73 35.18 4.28
CA GLU A 3 -53.28 34.92 4.46
C GLU A 3 -52.96 33.48 4.91
N ALA A 4 -53.97 32.62 5.03
CA ALA A 4 -53.79 31.26 5.52
C ALA A 4 -53.63 30.21 4.40
N LEU A 5 -53.61 30.60 3.14
CA LEU A 5 -53.59 29.66 1.99
C LEU A 5 -52.27 29.65 1.18
N LEU A 6 -51.23 30.39 1.57
CA LEU A 6 -49.94 30.43 0.88
C LEU A 6 -48.80 29.63 1.53
N VAL A 7 -49.08 28.87 2.59
CA VAL A 7 -48.06 28.06 3.28
C VAL A 7 -48.07 26.58 2.88
N GLN A 8 -48.87 26.17 1.90
CA GLN A 8 -49.08 24.75 1.61
C GLN A 8 -48.62 24.33 0.22
N GLU A 9 -47.44 24.72 -0.21
CA GLU A 9 -46.73 24.05 -1.30
C GLU A 9 -45.20 24.25 -1.26
N ALA A 10 -44.60 24.16 -0.08
CA ALA A 10 -43.19 23.85 -0.01
C ALA A 10 -43.07 22.34 -0.28
N GLY A 11 -43.05 21.97 -1.57
CA GLY A 11 -42.89 20.60 -2.02
C GLY A 11 -41.75 19.93 -1.29
N ALA A 12 -42.06 18.87 -0.56
CA ALA A 12 -41.07 18.00 0.07
C ALA A 12 -40.05 17.56 -0.99
N ALA A 13 -38.87 18.15 -0.94
CA ALA A 13 -37.75 17.69 -1.76
C ALA A 13 -37.64 16.17 -1.56
N PRO A 14 -37.58 15.37 -2.64
CA PRO A 14 -37.52 13.92 -2.50
C PRO A 14 -36.38 13.57 -1.57
N ALA A 15 -36.69 12.87 -0.47
CA ALA A 15 -35.73 12.34 0.47
C ALA A 15 -34.81 11.39 -0.30
N VAL A 16 -33.68 11.91 -0.78
CA VAL A 16 -32.65 11.08 -1.41
C VAL A 16 -32.17 10.12 -0.34
N ALA A 17 -32.59 8.86 -0.46
CA ALA A 17 -32.15 7.79 0.43
C ALA A 17 -30.61 7.83 0.54
N PRO A 18 -30.04 7.81 1.75
CA PRO A 18 -28.61 7.90 1.93
C PRO A 18 -27.95 6.73 1.18
N ALA A 19 -27.29 7.04 0.06
CA ALA A 19 -26.53 6.04 -0.68
C ALA A 19 -25.52 5.42 0.29
N SER A 20 -25.48 4.08 0.38
CA SER A 20 -24.55 3.38 1.28
C SER A 20 -23.13 3.92 1.06
N GLY A 21 -22.36 4.18 2.13
CA GLY A 21 -21.03 4.78 2.05
C GLY A 21 -20.12 4.12 1.03
N ALA A 22 -20.26 2.79 0.84
CA ALA A 22 -19.53 2.01 -0.17
C ALA A 22 -19.91 2.37 -1.62
N ARG A 23 -21.18 2.71 -1.89
CA ARG A 23 -21.62 3.16 -3.25
C ARG A 23 -21.05 4.53 -3.57
N LEU A 24 -21.06 5.44 -2.60
CA LEU A 24 -20.48 6.78 -2.76
C LEU A 24 -18.96 6.70 -2.95
N PHE A 25 -18.28 5.89 -2.17
CA PHE A 25 -16.84 5.64 -2.32
C PHE A 25 -16.50 5.14 -3.73
N ARG A 26 -17.16 4.07 -4.20
CA ARG A 26 -16.92 3.53 -5.56
C ARG A 26 -17.21 4.56 -6.64
N ARG A 27 -18.28 5.35 -6.51
CA ARG A 27 -18.62 6.41 -7.48
C ARG A 27 -17.55 7.50 -7.52
N ARG A 28 -17.07 7.95 -6.36
CA ARG A 28 -16.02 8.97 -6.25
C ARG A 28 -14.66 8.47 -6.79
N LEU A 29 -14.29 7.24 -6.47
CA LEU A 29 -13.05 6.64 -6.96
C LEU A 29 -13.10 6.50 -8.50
N ARG A 30 -14.21 6.00 -9.07
CA ARG A 30 -14.40 5.86 -10.52
C ARG A 30 -14.48 7.21 -11.26
N ALA A 31 -14.89 8.28 -10.60
CA ALA A 31 -14.87 9.61 -11.18
C ALA A 31 -13.45 10.17 -11.39
N GLN A 32 -12.45 9.61 -10.69
CA GLN A 32 -11.04 9.98 -10.82
C GLN A 32 -10.36 9.06 -11.83
N ARG A 33 -10.18 9.51 -13.08
CA ARG A 33 -9.60 8.72 -14.18
C ARG A 33 -8.23 8.13 -13.84
N ALA A 34 -7.35 8.93 -13.23
CA ALA A 34 -6.02 8.47 -12.81
C ALA A 34 -6.10 7.34 -11.77
N ALA A 35 -6.94 7.49 -10.73
CA ALA A 35 -7.12 6.46 -9.71
C ALA A 35 -7.74 5.18 -10.28
N SER A 36 -8.65 5.28 -11.26
CA SER A 36 -9.25 4.13 -11.93
C SER A 36 -8.24 3.38 -12.80
N ALA A 37 -7.39 4.10 -13.54
CA ALA A 37 -6.30 3.51 -14.31
C ALA A 37 -5.27 2.84 -13.38
N ALA A 38 -4.89 3.50 -12.30
CA ALA A 38 -4.01 2.94 -11.28
C ALA A 38 -4.60 1.68 -10.63
N ALA A 39 -5.91 1.68 -10.32
CA ALA A 39 -6.59 0.51 -9.79
C ALA A 39 -6.57 -0.68 -10.76
N LEU A 40 -6.71 -0.43 -12.06
CA LEU A 40 -6.59 -1.46 -13.09
C LEU A 40 -5.17 -2.03 -13.14
N VAL A 41 -4.14 -1.17 -13.13
CA VAL A 41 -2.73 -1.62 -13.12
C VAL A 41 -2.45 -2.46 -11.86
N VAL A 42 -2.87 -2.00 -10.68
CA VAL A 42 -2.69 -2.74 -9.43
C VAL A 42 -3.43 -4.07 -9.47
N LEU A 43 -4.66 -4.11 -10.00
CA LEU A 43 -5.42 -5.35 -10.17
C LEU A 43 -4.68 -6.34 -11.07
N LEU A 44 -4.15 -5.88 -12.21
CA LEU A 44 -3.37 -6.72 -13.13
C LEU A 44 -2.11 -7.26 -12.45
N LEU A 45 -1.38 -6.42 -11.71
CA LEU A 45 -0.19 -6.85 -10.97
C LEU A 45 -0.52 -7.91 -9.90
N VAL A 46 -1.62 -7.73 -9.17
CA VAL A 46 -2.09 -8.73 -8.19
C VAL A 46 -2.50 -10.02 -8.87
N LEU A 47 -3.22 -9.94 -10.00
CA LEU A 47 -3.62 -11.13 -10.77
C LEU A 47 -2.39 -11.87 -11.31
N VAL A 48 -1.38 -11.17 -11.84
CA VAL A 48 -0.12 -11.75 -12.28
C VAL A 48 0.60 -12.43 -11.11
N ALA A 49 0.69 -11.79 -9.96
CA ALA A 49 1.33 -12.36 -8.77
C ALA A 49 0.61 -13.62 -8.25
N LEU A 50 -0.72 -13.63 -8.29
CA LEU A 50 -1.50 -14.80 -7.88
C LEU A 50 -1.42 -15.93 -8.90
N ALA A 51 -1.44 -15.59 -10.19
CA ALA A 51 -1.33 -16.53 -11.30
C ALA A 51 0.11 -16.96 -11.59
N ALA A 52 1.12 -16.53 -10.82
CA ALA A 52 2.53 -16.83 -11.05
C ALA A 52 2.81 -18.31 -11.36
N PRO A 53 2.33 -19.29 -10.56
CA PRO A 53 2.57 -20.70 -10.87
C PRO A 53 1.95 -21.15 -12.19
N LEU A 54 0.78 -20.63 -12.54
CA LEU A 54 0.12 -20.94 -13.80
C LEU A 54 0.84 -20.33 -14.99
N LEU A 55 1.26 -19.06 -14.87
CA LEU A 55 1.96 -18.34 -15.94
C LEU A 55 3.32 -18.97 -16.26
N THR A 56 4.07 -19.39 -15.24
CA THR A 56 5.36 -20.05 -15.43
C THR A 56 5.18 -21.47 -15.97
N ALA A 57 4.15 -22.19 -15.56
CA ALA A 57 3.82 -23.50 -16.12
C ALA A 57 3.41 -23.39 -17.60
N LEU A 58 2.66 -22.36 -18.00
CA LEU A 58 2.29 -22.09 -19.39
C LEU A 58 3.51 -21.68 -20.24
N ALA A 59 4.45 -20.94 -19.66
CA ALA A 59 5.71 -20.59 -20.31
C ALA A 59 6.70 -21.77 -20.35
N GLY A 60 6.44 -22.85 -19.60
CA GLY A 60 7.35 -23.99 -19.50
C GLY A 60 8.64 -23.70 -18.73
N GLN A 61 8.69 -22.59 -17.94
CA GLN A 61 9.90 -22.11 -17.29
C GLN A 61 9.81 -22.14 -15.77
N ASP A 62 10.85 -22.68 -15.12
CA ASP A 62 11.03 -22.62 -13.67
C ASP A 62 11.85 -21.36 -13.31
N PRO A 63 11.44 -20.53 -12.33
CA PRO A 63 12.17 -19.32 -11.96
C PRO A 63 13.57 -19.58 -11.39
N ASN A 64 13.90 -20.82 -11.02
CA ASN A 64 15.17 -21.21 -10.43
C ASN A 64 16.00 -22.15 -11.32
N ALA A 65 15.46 -22.60 -12.47
CA ALA A 65 16.21 -23.45 -13.40
C ALA A 65 17.37 -22.67 -14.03
N TYR A 66 18.55 -23.31 -14.08
CA TYR A 66 19.75 -22.75 -14.68
C TYR A 66 19.86 -23.22 -16.12
N HIS A 67 20.15 -22.27 -17.03
CA HIS A 67 20.39 -22.55 -18.47
C HIS A 67 21.75 -21.97 -18.88
N PRO A 68 22.89 -22.65 -18.54
CA PRO A 68 24.22 -22.15 -18.82
C PRO A 68 24.54 -22.10 -20.34
N ASP A 69 23.76 -22.79 -21.13
CA ASP A 69 23.78 -22.79 -22.60
C ASP A 69 23.22 -21.50 -23.22
N LEU A 70 22.48 -20.71 -22.46
CA LEU A 70 21.90 -19.42 -22.89
C LEU A 70 22.78 -18.21 -22.56
N VAL A 71 23.92 -18.41 -21.93
CA VAL A 71 24.89 -17.36 -21.59
C VAL A 71 26.26 -17.64 -22.19
N ASP A 72 26.89 -16.61 -22.70
CA ASP A 72 28.25 -16.71 -23.25
C ASP A 72 29.27 -16.61 -22.11
N SER A 73 29.78 -17.76 -21.69
CA SER A 73 30.81 -17.86 -20.65
C SER A 73 32.14 -17.20 -21.06
N ALA A 74 32.46 -17.14 -22.37
CA ALA A 74 33.65 -16.49 -22.87
C ALA A 74 33.54 -14.97 -22.83
N ALA A 75 32.32 -14.44 -22.98
CA ALA A 75 32.02 -13.03 -22.82
C ALA A 75 31.65 -12.65 -21.33
N GLY A 76 32.02 -13.51 -20.38
CA GLY A 76 31.79 -13.27 -18.95
C GLY A 76 30.38 -13.58 -18.48
N GLY A 77 29.54 -14.29 -19.22
CA GLY A 77 28.19 -14.70 -18.81
C GLY A 77 27.07 -13.80 -19.31
N VAL A 78 27.32 -13.04 -20.37
CA VAL A 78 26.28 -12.22 -21.02
C VAL A 78 25.27 -13.12 -21.73
N PRO A 79 23.96 -12.86 -21.67
CA PRO A 79 22.94 -13.60 -22.41
C PRO A 79 23.22 -13.63 -23.90
N ILE A 80 23.11 -14.81 -24.53
CA ILE A 80 23.27 -14.99 -25.98
C ILE A 80 22.03 -14.43 -26.68
N GLY A 81 22.24 -13.59 -27.69
CA GLY A 81 21.18 -13.00 -28.50
C GLY A 81 20.88 -11.53 -28.16
N SER A 82 19.93 -10.98 -28.88
CA SER A 82 19.56 -9.56 -28.72
C SER A 82 18.67 -9.32 -27.49
N PHE A 83 18.77 -8.12 -26.90
CA PHE A 83 17.93 -7.69 -25.78
C PHE A 83 17.93 -8.64 -24.57
N GLY A 84 19.08 -9.24 -24.23
CA GLY A 84 19.19 -10.14 -23.09
C GLY A 84 18.67 -11.55 -23.38
N GLY A 85 18.71 -12.01 -24.63
CA GLY A 85 18.30 -13.35 -25.03
C GLY A 85 16.78 -13.54 -25.14
N ILE A 86 16.03 -12.48 -25.49
CA ILE A 86 14.57 -12.58 -25.75
C ILE A 86 14.34 -13.56 -26.91
N SER A 87 13.47 -14.56 -26.67
CA SER A 87 13.13 -15.61 -27.63
C SER A 87 11.68 -16.06 -27.45
N GLY A 88 11.20 -16.98 -28.30
CA GLY A 88 9.89 -17.60 -28.17
C GLY A 88 9.74 -18.43 -26.89
N GLU A 89 10.81 -18.95 -26.34
CA GLU A 89 10.86 -19.73 -25.09
C GLU A 89 11.13 -18.84 -23.87
N HIS A 90 11.89 -17.73 -24.04
CA HIS A 90 12.26 -16.79 -22.98
C HIS A 90 11.76 -15.39 -23.32
N TRP A 91 10.51 -15.10 -22.97
CA TRP A 91 9.76 -13.89 -23.39
C TRP A 91 10.39 -12.57 -22.98
N LEU A 92 11.06 -12.51 -21.84
CA LEU A 92 11.78 -11.33 -21.36
C LEU A 92 13.32 -11.53 -21.38
N GLY A 93 13.78 -12.64 -21.99
CA GLY A 93 15.17 -13.02 -21.97
C GLY A 93 15.56 -13.79 -20.73
N VAL A 94 16.86 -13.84 -20.47
CA VAL A 94 17.45 -14.61 -19.37
C VAL A 94 18.38 -13.76 -18.52
N GLU A 95 18.58 -14.19 -17.29
CA GLU A 95 19.45 -13.56 -16.33
C GLU A 95 20.93 -13.81 -16.67
N PRO A 96 21.76 -12.77 -16.71
CA PRO A 96 23.20 -12.92 -16.93
C PRO A 96 23.85 -13.85 -15.90
N GLY A 97 24.88 -14.57 -16.32
CA GLY A 97 25.66 -15.48 -15.49
C GLY A 97 24.98 -16.81 -15.17
N THR A 98 23.66 -16.85 -15.08
CA THR A 98 22.90 -18.04 -14.67
C THR A 98 21.99 -18.62 -15.75
N GLY A 99 21.56 -17.81 -16.71
CA GLY A 99 20.59 -18.19 -17.74
C GLY A 99 19.16 -18.40 -17.22
N ARG A 100 18.85 -18.07 -15.97
CA ARG A 100 17.51 -18.23 -15.40
C ARG A 100 16.49 -17.37 -16.16
N ASP A 101 15.30 -17.89 -16.39
CA ASP A 101 14.25 -17.18 -17.14
C ASP A 101 13.79 -15.91 -16.43
N LEU A 102 13.91 -14.77 -17.10
CA LEU A 102 13.60 -13.46 -16.53
C LEU A 102 12.10 -13.27 -16.33
N PHE A 103 11.25 -13.77 -17.24
CA PHE A 103 9.80 -13.68 -17.10
C PHE A 103 9.31 -14.44 -15.86
N ALA A 104 9.76 -15.70 -15.68
CA ALA A 104 9.40 -16.50 -14.53
C ALA A 104 9.83 -15.82 -13.22
N ARG A 105 11.05 -15.27 -13.17
CA ARG A 105 11.56 -14.55 -12.00
C ARG A 105 10.81 -13.26 -11.70
N ILE A 106 10.43 -12.48 -12.71
CA ILE A 106 9.61 -11.25 -12.57
C ILE A 106 8.25 -11.57 -11.99
N VAL A 107 7.59 -12.61 -12.48
CA VAL A 107 6.24 -12.98 -12.04
C VAL A 107 6.23 -13.53 -10.60
N TYR A 108 7.19 -14.38 -10.26
CA TYR A 108 7.37 -14.85 -8.88
C TYR A 108 7.87 -13.74 -7.96
N GLY A 109 8.74 -12.86 -8.45
CA GLY A 109 9.20 -11.67 -7.73
C GLY A 109 8.06 -10.74 -7.36
N ALA A 110 7.07 -10.55 -8.26
CA ALA A 110 5.85 -9.82 -7.96
C ALA A 110 5.12 -10.40 -6.74
N ARG A 111 4.98 -11.74 -6.70
CA ARG A 111 4.31 -12.43 -5.60
C ARG A 111 5.04 -12.23 -4.27
N VAL A 112 6.37 -12.28 -4.28
CA VAL A 112 7.19 -12.11 -3.08
C VAL A 112 7.17 -10.67 -2.61
N SER A 113 7.50 -9.70 -3.48
CA SER A 113 7.59 -8.28 -3.12
C SER A 113 6.23 -7.71 -2.68
N LEU A 114 5.13 -7.98 -3.42
CA LEU A 114 3.79 -7.55 -3.03
C LEU A 114 3.32 -8.25 -1.75
N GLY A 115 3.60 -9.53 -1.60
CA GLY A 115 3.24 -10.31 -0.41
C GLY A 115 3.92 -9.79 0.86
N VAL A 116 5.23 -9.57 0.81
CA VAL A 116 6.01 -9.00 1.94
C VAL A 116 5.48 -7.63 2.32
N ALA A 117 5.29 -6.73 1.34
CA ALA A 117 4.79 -5.38 1.60
C ALA A 117 3.36 -5.38 2.16
N LEU A 118 2.49 -6.30 1.68
CA LEU A 118 1.13 -6.44 2.20
C LEU A 118 1.13 -6.88 3.67
N VAL A 119 1.88 -7.93 4.01
CA VAL A 119 1.97 -8.42 5.38
C VAL A 119 2.58 -7.37 6.30
N ALA A 120 3.64 -6.68 5.85
CA ALA A 120 4.25 -5.57 6.58
C ALA A 120 3.24 -4.45 6.85
N THR A 121 2.46 -4.05 5.83
CA THR A 121 1.44 -3.00 5.95
C THR A 121 0.33 -3.40 6.92
N VAL A 122 -0.18 -4.63 6.84
CA VAL A 122 -1.21 -5.12 7.76
C VAL A 122 -0.71 -5.13 9.20
N LEU A 123 0.51 -5.61 9.44
CA LEU A 123 1.13 -5.63 10.77
C LEU A 123 1.35 -4.21 11.30
N GLN A 124 1.91 -3.32 10.48
CA GLN A 124 2.13 -1.90 10.80
C GLN A 124 0.83 -1.20 11.21
N ILE A 125 -0.24 -1.40 10.46
CA ILE A 125 -1.55 -0.80 10.72
C ILE A 125 -2.17 -1.41 11.97
N ALA A 126 -2.14 -2.73 12.13
CA ALA A 126 -2.70 -3.40 13.29
C ALA A 126 -2.03 -2.93 14.60
N LEU A 127 -0.69 -2.93 14.63
CA LEU A 127 0.08 -2.44 15.78
C LEU A 127 -0.21 -0.97 16.05
N GLY A 128 -0.20 -0.13 15.02
CA GLY A 128 -0.47 1.30 15.15
C GLY A 128 -1.85 1.61 15.68
N VAL A 129 -2.88 0.89 15.21
CA VAL A 129 -4.26 1.04 15.72
C VAL A 129 -4.36 0.60 17.17
N VAL A 130 -3.80 -0.55 17.53
CA VAL A 130 -3.84 -1.06 18.91
C VAL A 130 -3.13 -0.11 19.86
N ILE A 131 -1.91 0.30 19.55
CA ILE A 131 -1.09 1.18 20.40
C ILE A 131 -1.71 2.58 20.46
N GLY A 132 -2.18 3.14 19.33
CA GLY A 132 -2.82 4.45 19.29
C GLY A 132 -4.12 4.51 20.09
N LEU A 133 -4.97 3.49 20.01
CA LEU A 133 -6.18 3.38 20.83
C LEU A 133 -5.86 3.16 22.30
N ALA A 134 -4.87 2.32 22.62
CA ALA A 134 -4.42 2.09 23.99
C ALA A 134 -3.91 3.38 24.64
N ALA A 135 -3.16 4.20 23.91
CA ALA A 135 -2.71 5.51 24.36
C ALA A 135 -3.89 6.47 24.58
N ALA A 136 -4.84 6.58 23.63
CA ALA A 136 -5.97 7.50 23.71
C ALA A 136 -6.98 7.18 24.84
N LEU A 137 -7.18 5.88 25.14
CA LEU A 137 -8.16 5.39 26.12
C LEU A 137 -7.52 5.01 27.45
N GLY A 138 -6.21 4.96 27.52
CA GLY A 138 -5.44 4.64 28.70
C GLY A 138 -5.52 5.69 29.80
N SER A 139 -4.85 5.43 30.92
CA SER A 139 -4.58 6.44 31.93
C SER A 139 -3.50 7.42 31.42
N ARG A 140 -3.35 8.55 32.10
CA ARG A 140 -2.30 9.54 31.75
C ARG A 140 -0.91 8.93 31.72
N GLY A 141 -0.60 7.98 32.62
CA GLY A 141 0.70 7.29 32.63
C GLY A 141 0.88 6.39 31.41
N VAL A 142 -0.16 5.62 31.02
CA VAL A 142 -0.13 4.77 29.81
C VAL A 142 0.04 5.62 28.56
N ASP A 143 -0.68 6.73 28.46
CA ASP A 143 -0.56 7.66 27.32
C ASP A 143 0.85 8.25 27.22
N GLN A 144 1.42 8.70 28.34
CA GLN A 144 2.80 9.22 28.38
C GLN A 144 3.83 8.14 28.03
N LEU A 145 3.71 6.93 28.56
CA LEU A 145 4.64 5.83 28.27
C LEU A 145 4.60 5.44 26.78
N LEU A 146 3.40 5.17 26.24
CA LEU A 146 3.25 4.80 24.85
C LEU A 146 3.64 5.95 23.89
N GLY A 147 3.39 7.21 24.29
CA GLY A 147 3.87 8.37 23.58
C GLY A 147 5.39 8.41 23.50
N ARG A 148 6.10 8.19 24.63
CA ARG A 148 7.57 8.15 24.65
C ARG A 148 8.14 7.01 23.80
N ILE A 149 7.57 5.80 23.89
CA ILE A 149 7.98 4.67 23.05
C ILE A 149 7.80 5.03 21.56
N THR A 150 6.67 5.62 21.21
CA THR A 150 6.38 6.07 19.82
C THR A 150 7.38 7.13 19.36
N ASP A 151 7.73 8.10 20.22
CA ASP A 151 8.69 9.16 19.89
C ASP A 151 10.09 8.61 19.71
N ILE A 152 10.52 7.69 20.56
CA ILE A 152 11.81 6.99 20.41
C ILE A 152 11.84 6.22 19.08
N ASN A 153 10.78 5.47 18.75
CA ASN A 153 10.72 4.71 17.50
C ASN A 153 10.79 5.63 16.26
N VAL A 154 10.11 6.77 16.27
CA VAL A 154 10.17 7.75 15.16
C VAL A 154 11.54 8.41 15.02
N ALA A 155 12.25 8.61 16.14
CA ALA A 155 13.59 9.21 16.11
C ALA A 155 14.67 8.27 15.55
N LEU A 156 14.39 6.97 15.54
CA LEU A 156 15.34 5.97 15.04
C LEU A 156 15.26 5.87 13.50
N PRO A 157 16.40 5.83 12.80
CA PRO A 157 16.40 5.67 11.35
C PRO A 157 15.99 4.22 10.99
N VAL A 158 14.75 4.07 10.49
CA VAL A 158 14.11 2.77 10.20
C VAL A 158 15.00 1.84 9.39
N MET A 159 15.67 2.36 8.35
CA MET A 159 16.57 1.57 7.50
C MET A 159 17.75 1.01 8.27
N VAL A 160 18.37 1.80 9.15
CA VAL A 160 19.55 1.36 9.92
C VAL A 160 19.16 0.23 10.88
N ILE A 161 18.01 0.36 11.55
CA ILE A 161 17.51 -0.68 12.46
C ILE A 161 17.14 -1.94 11.67
N ALA A 162 16.46 -1.78 10.53
CA ALA A 162 16.09 -2.92 9.70
C ALA A 162 17.32 -3.67 9.20
N LEU A 163 18.35 -2.96 8.72
CA LEU A 163 19.64 -3.54 8.34
C LEU A 163 20.28 -4.34 9.48
N ALA A 164 20.36 -3.73 10.67
CA ALA A 164 20.95 -4.37 11.85
C ALA A 164 20.19 -5.63 12.27
N LEU A 165 18.84 -5.56 12.32
CA LEU A 165 18.02 -6.71 12.70
C LEU A 165 18.12 -7.85 11.67
N LEU A 166 18.07 -7.54 10.37
CA LEU A 166 18.18 -8.53 9.30
C LEU A 166 19.56 -9.18 9.26
N ALA A 167 20.62 -8.46 9.64
CA ALA A 167 21.98 -9.00 9.69
C ALA A 167 22.21 -9.98 10.85
N ILE A 168 21.51 -9.82 11.97
CA ILE A 168 21.70 -10.66 13.17
C ILE A 168 20.93 -11.98 13.07
N VAL A 169 19.77 -12.01 12.39
CA VAL A 169 18.91 -13.19 12.32
C VAL A 169 19.52 -14.26 11.39
N PRO A 170 19.63 -15.53 11.84
CA PRO A 170 20.17 -16.61 11.03
C PRO A 170 19.48 -16.79 9.68
N GLU A 171 20.21 -17.27 8.68
CA GLU A 171 19.70 -17.50 7.31
C GLU A 171 18.65 -18.61 7.24
N SER A 172 18.59 -19.47 8.24
CA SER A 172 17.56 -20.52 8.35
C SER A 172 16.14 -19.97 8.53
N PHE A 173 15.99 -18.71 8.95
CA PHE A 173 14.68 -18.09 9.07
C PHE A 173 14.18 -17.60 7.70
N PRO A 174 12.90 -17.87 7.34
CA PRO A 174 12.34 -17.47 6.05
C PRO A 174 12.43 -15.95 5.84
N ARG A 175 13.31 -15.51 4.93
CA ARG A 175 13.61 -14.09 4.69
C ARG A 175 12.38 -13.23 4.37
N PRO A 176 11.41 -13.67 3.52
CA PRO A 176 10.20 -12.87 3.26
C PRO A 176 9.40 -12.57 4.53
N VAL A 177 9.27 -13.55 5.42
CA VAL A 177 8.56 -13.39 6.70
C VAL A 177 9.32 -12.43 7.62
N LEU A 178 10.64 -12.60 7.73
CA LEU A 178 11.48 -11.75 8.56
C LEU A 178 11.39 -10.28 8.14
N ILE A 179 11.50 -10.00 6.84
CA ILE A 179 11.42 -8.63 6.31
C ILE A 179 10.05 -8.01 6.60
N ALA A 180 8.97 -8.77 6.38
CA ALA A 180 7.62 -8.30 6.68
C ALA A 180 7.44 -7.97 8.18
N LEU A 181 7.98 -8.80 9.07
CA LEU A 181 7.96 -8.58 10.52
C LEU A 181 8.79 -7.36 10.93
N VAL A 182 9.97 -7.18 10.35
CA VAL A 182 10.85 -6.04 10.64
C VAL A 182 10.23 -4.74 10.17
N ILE A 183 9.79 -4.66 8.90
CA ILE A 183 9.15 -3.45 8.35
C ILE A 183 7.88 -3.11 9.13
N GLY A 184 7.00 -4.08 9.31
CA GLY A 184 5.72 -3.89 10.01
C GLY A 184 5.91 -3.58 11.50
N GLY A 185 6.89 -4.26 12.14
CA GLY A 185 7.22 -4.11 13.56
C GLY A 185 7.93 -2.80 13.92
N ILE A 186 8.52 -2.10 12.94
CA ILE A 186 9.14 -0.77 13.16
C ILE A 186 8.20 0.34 12.67
N GLY A 187 7.47 0.12 11.57
CA GLY A 187 6.69 1.16 10.87
C GLY A 187 5.42 1.65 11.57
N TRP A 188 4.97 1.01 12.66
CA TRP A 188 3.68 1.28 13.31
C TRP A 188 3.51 2.67 13.92
N SER A 189 4.60 3.38 14.21
CA SER A 189 4.59 4.63 14.99
C SER A 189 3.80 5.75 14.32
N GLY A 190 3.91 5.90 12.99
CA GLY A 190 3.15 6.89 12.23
C GLY A 190 1.65 6.65 12.34
N THR A 191 1.22 5.40 12.16
CA THR A 191 -0.18 4.98 12.34
C THR A 191 -0.66 5.25 13.77
N SER A 192 0.14 4.92 14.78
CA SER A 192 -0.20 5.12 16.19
C SER A 192 -0.44 6.59 16.51
N LYS A 193 0.41 7.51 16.03
CA LYS A 193 0.24 8.96 16.23
C LYS A 193 -1.06 9.47 15.63
N ILE A 194 -1.38 9.05 14.40
CA ILE A 194 -2.61 9.45 13.70
C ILE A 194 -3.83 8.90 14.43
N VAL A 195 -3.83 7.61 14.75
CA VAL A 195 -4.95 6.96 15.46
C VAL A 195 -5.17 7.58 16.84
N ARG A 196 -4.10 7.82 17.61
CA ARG A 196 -4.18 8.49 18.91
C ARG A 196 -4.79 9.88 18.79
N ALA A 197 -4.31 10.71 17.87
CA ALA A 197 -4.81 12.07 17.69
C ALA A 197 -6.29 12.09 17.31
N GLN A 198 -6.69 11.26 16.36
CA GLN A 198 -8.09 11.13 15.93
C GLN A 198 -8.98 10.55 17.03
N ALA A 199 -8.53 9.54 17.77
CA ALA A 199 -9.27 8.95 18.88
C ALA A 199 -9.49 9.95 20.02
N LEU A 200 -8.51 10.80 20.33
CA LEU A 200 -8.65 11.87 21.32
C LEU A 200 -9.70 12.92 20.87
N ALA A 201 -9.69 13.31 19.59
CA ALA A 201 -10.69 14.21 19.03
C ALA A 201 -12.09 13.60 19.06
N LEU A 202 -12.25 12.33 18.68
CA LEU A 202 -13.53 11.63 18.73
C LEU A 202 -14.04 11.44 20.17
N LYS A 203 -13.14 11.25 21.14
CA LYS A 203 -13.46 11.03 22.56
C LYS A 203 -14.18 12.22 23.22
N SER A 204 -14.03 13.42 22.67
CA SER A 204 -14.69 14.65 23.15
C SER A 204 -16.06 14.89 22.54
N LEU A 205 -16.53 14.04 21.62
CA LEU A 205 -17.83 14.21 20.95
C LEU A 205 -18.98 13.60 21.77
N ASP A 206 -20.20 14.16 21.60
CA ASP A 206 -21.39 13.82 22.37
C ASP A 206 -21.81 12.36 22.30
N PHE A 207 -21.63 11.70 21.16
CA PHE A 207 -21.98 10.28 21.03
C PHE A 207 -21.09 9.37 21.91
N VAL A 208 -19.82 9.74 22.14
CA VAL A 208 -18.95 9.02 23.08
C VAL A 208 -19.32 9.33 24.53
N ALA A 209 -19.72 10.59 24.82
CA ALA A 209 -20.23 10.97 26.14
C ALA A 209 -21.50 10.17 26.46
N ALA A 210 -22.47 10.10 25.56
CA ALA A 210 -23.70 9.32 25.71
C ALA A 210 -23.40 7.81 25.90
N ALA A 211 -22.45 7.25 25.19
CA ALA A 211 -22.02 5.84 25.36
C ALA A 211 -21.45 5.58 26.77
N ARG A 212 -20.72 6.57 27.34
CA ARG A 212 -20.20 6.47 28.73
C ARG A 212 -21.32 6.56 29.74
N LEU A 213 -22.26 7.50 29.57
CA LEU A 213 -23.42 7.65 30.44
C LEU A 213 -24.32 6.40 30.44
N SER A 214 -24.36 5.68 29.31
CA SER A 214 -25.02 4.37 29.19
C SER A 214 -24.24 3.21 29.84
N GLY A 215 -23.18 3.50 30.62
CA GLY A 215 -22.38 2.49 31.32
C GLY A 215 -21.42 1.67 30.46
N ARG A 216 -21.16 2.05 29.20
CA ARG A 216 -20.25 1.31 28.32
C ARG A 216 -18.79 1.44 28.78
N GLY A 217 -18.10 0.30 28.93
CA GLY A 217 -16.69 0.27 29.26
C GLY A 217 -15.79 0.73 28.10
N LYS A 218 -14.54 1.08 28.40
CA LYS A 218 -13.55 1.61 27.45
C LYS A 218 -13.37 0.75 26.20
N TRP A 219 -13.33 -0.59 26.36
CA TRP A 219 -13.19 -1.54 25.25
C TRP A 219 -14.41 -1.54 24.31
N SER A 220 -15.60 -1.44 24.87
CA SER A 220 -16.84 -1.34 24.09
C SER A 220 -16.87 -0.05 23.27
N ILE A 221 -16.46 1.07 23.88
CA ILE A 221 -16.34 2.38 23.22
C ILE A 221 -15.27 2.29 22.10
N ALA A 222 -14.10 1.70 22.38
CA ALA A 222 -13.07 1.53 21.38
C ALA A 222 -13.61 0.79 20.15
N ARG A 223 -14.27 -0.36 20.35
CA ARG A 223 -14.68 -1.26 19.26
C ARG A 223 -15.91 -0.76 18.50
N ARG A 224 -16.90 -0.18 19.21
CA ARG A 224 -18.22 0.14 18.62
C ARG A 224 -18.34 1.58 18.16
N GLU A 225 -17.60 2.52 18.79
CA GLU A 225 -17.71 3.94 18.51
C GLU A 225 -16.47 4.47 17.78
N LEU A 226 -15.27 4.21 18.33
CA LEU A 226 -14.04 4.80 17.79
C LEU A 226 -13.53 4.07 16.56
N LEU A 227 -13.41 2.73 16.60
CA LEU A 227 -12.82 1.97 15.51
C LEU A 227 -13.56 2.12 14.17
N PRO A 228 -14.91 2.10 14.10
CA PRO A 228 -15.63 2.40 12.88
C PRO A 228 -15.41 3.84 12.38
N SER A 229 -15.33 4.81 13.30
CA SER A 229 -15.08 6.22 12.96
C SER A 229 -13.65 6.47 12.48
N LEU A 230 -12.70 5.63 12.91
CA LEU A 230 -11.30 5.66 12.49
C LEU A 230 -11.04 4.90 11.19
N ALA A 231 -12.01 4.16 10.66
CA ALA A 231 -11.81 3.33 9.47
C ALA A 231 -11.30 4.13 8.27
N ALA A 232 -11.88 5.30 7.99
CA ALA A 232 -11.46 6.13 6.87
C ALA A 232 -10.00 6.62 6.98
N PRO A 233 -9.55 7.26 8.06
CA PRO A 233 -8.15 7.63 8.20
C PRO A 233 -7.19 6.43 8.23
N VAL A 234 -7.58 5.30 8.83
CA VAL A 234 -6.76 4.08 8.87
C VAL A 234 -6.58 3.48 7.48
N ILE A 235 -7.66 3.35 6.69
CA ILE A 235 -7.60 2.85 5.30
C ILE A 235 -6.75 3.80 4.43
N THR A 236 -6.93 5.11 4.59
CA THR A 236 -6.13 6.10 3.87
C THR A 236 -4.63 5.93 4.17
N TYR A 237 -4.28 5.79 5.45
CA TYR A 237 -2.88 5.61 5.82
C TYR A 237 -2.32 4.26 5.34
N ALA A 238 -3.10 3.18 5.40
CA ALA A 238 -2.72 1.88 4.87
C ALA A 238 -2.43 1.93 3.36
N ALA A 239 -3.28 2.62 2.60
CA ALA A 239 -3.11 2.77 1.16
C ALA A 239 -1.85 3.56 0.78
N LEU A 240 -1.41 4.50 1.62
CA LEU A 240 -0.16 5.26 1.42
C LEU A 240 1.08 4.54 1.97
N ALA A 241 0.93 3.71 3.00
CA ALA A 241 2.01 2.94 3.58
C ALA A 241 2.43 1.76 2.69
N PHE A 242 1.51 1.18 1.95
CA PHE A 242 1.77 -0.01 1.13
C PHE A 242 2.85 0.23 0.05
N PRO A 243 2.78 1.26 -0.82
CA PRO A 243 3.86 1.54 -1.77
C PRO A 243 5.19 1.86 -1.07
N THR A 244 5.16 2.53 0.07
CA THR A 244 6.38 2.80 0.86
C THR A 244 7.03 1.51 1.35
N ASN A 245 6.25 0.54 1.81
CA ASN A 245 6.76 -0.75 2.27
C ASN A 245 7.35 -1.59 1.12
N ILE A 246 6.85 -1.47 -0.11
CA ILE A 246 7.47 -2.08 -1.30
C ILE A 246 8.86 -1.47 -1.55
N ILE A 247 8.97 -0.13 -1.47
CA ILE A 247 10.27 0.54 -1.65
C ILE A 247 11.26 0.10 -0.56
N VAL A 248 10.81 0.00 0.69
CA VAL A 248 11.67 -0.44 1.81
C VAL A 248 12.10 -1.89 1.63
N GLU A 249 11.20 -2.81 1.22
CA GLU A 249 11.55 -4.20 0.90
C GLU A 249 12.60 -4.26 -0.21
N ALA A 250 12.33 -3.56 -1.32
CA ALA A 250 13.24 -3.53 -2.46
C ALA A 250 14.62 -2.96 -2.09
N ALA A 251 14.67 -1.90 -1.29
CA ALA A 251 15.92 -1.30 -0.83
C ALA A 251 16.71 -2.23 0.11
N LEU A 252 16.04 -2.93 1.05
CA LEU A 252 16.68 -3.90 1.95
C LEU A 252 17.21 -5.11 1.16
N SER A 253 16.46 -5.56 0.16
CA SER A 253 16.88 -6.65 -0.72
C SER A 253 18.05 -6.21 -1.62
N PHE A 254 17.98 -4.99 -2.18
CA PHE A 254 19.06 -4.39 -2.97
C PHE A 254 20.36 -4.24 -2.17
N LEU A 255 20.29 -3.91 -0.89
CA LEU A 255 21.45 -3.82 0.02
C LEU A 255 21.97 -5.20 0.49
N GLY A 256 21.43 -6.31 -0.02
CA GLY A 256 21.90 -7.67 0.22
C GLY A 256 21.49 -8.30 1.56
N VAL A 257 20.72 -7.60 2.40
CA VAL A 257 20.22 -8.12 3.69
C VAL A 257 18.78 -8.65 3.61
N GLY A 258 18.09 -8.36 2.51
CA GLY A 258 16.71 -8.75 2.26
C GLY A 258 16.55 -10.16 1.70
N ILE A 259 15.73 -10.27 0.66
CA ILE A 259 15.51 -11.52 -0.08
C ILE A 259 16.82 -11.92 -0.78
N LYS A 260 17.16 -13.19 -0.65
CA LYS A 260 18.37 -13.77 -1.25
C LYS A 260 18.03 -14.84 -2.29
N PRO A 261 18.92 -15.07 -3.29
CA PRO A 261 18.78 -16.21 -4.18
C PRO A 261 18.65 -17.53 -3.39
N PRO A 262 17.92 -18.53 -3.90
CA PRO A 262 17.28 -18.56 -5.22
C PRO A 262 15.93 -17.83 -5.31
N THR A 263 15.34 -17.41 -4.18
CA THR A 263 14.02 -16.77 -4.14
C THR A 263 14.04 -15.44 -4.89
N PRO A 264 13.25 -15.26 -5.96
CA PRO A 264 13.19 -13.99 -6.66
C PRO A 264 12.38 -12.95 -5.89
N SER A 265 12.87 -11.71 -5.84
CA SER A 265 12.09 -10.49 -5.56
C SER A 265 12.59 -9.38 -6.48
N TRP A 266 11.79 -8.37 -6.72
CA TRP A 266 12.22 -7.28 -7.60
C TRP A 266 13.47 -6.56 -7.05
N GLY A 267 13.56 -6.38 -5.73
CA GLY A 267 14.73 -5.78 -5.08
C GLY A 267 15.99 -6.65 -5.21
N GLN A 268 15.87 -7.98 -5.04
CA GLN A 268 16.97 -8.93 -5.19
C GLN A 268 17.47 -8.96 -6.65
N MET A 269 16.56 -8.93 -7.63
CA MET A 269 16.93 -8.87 -9.04
C MET A 269 17.70 -7.59 -9.39
N LEU A 270 17.35 -6.45 -8.77
CA LEU A 270 18.10 -5.20 -8.95
C LEU A 270 19.53 -5.28 -8.39
N THR A 271 19.77 -6.01 -7.30
CA THR A 271 21.10 -6.23 -6.76
C THR A 271 22.02 -6.93 -7.78
N GLU A 272 21.51 -7.98 -8.41
CA GLU A 272 22.26 -8.70 -9.44
C GLU A 272 22.42 -7.84 -10.70
N ALA A 273 21.38 -7.13 -11.10
CA ALA A 273 21.37 -6.28 -12.28
C ALA A 273 22.39 -5.12 -12.22
N ASP A 274 22.72 -4.63 -11.01
CA ASP A 274 23.75 -3.60 -10.81
C ASP A 274 25.14 -4.04 -11.31
N THR A 275 25.43 -5.34 -11.28
CA THR A 275 26.69 -5.88 -11.84
C THR A 275 26.68 -5.92 -13.37
N TRP A 276 25.48 -6.01 -13.99
CA TRP A 276 25.33 -6.29 -15.41
C TRP A 276 24.79 -5.10 -16.23
N TYR A 277 24.56 -3.92 -15.61
CA TYR A 277 23.84 -2.82 -16.28
C TYR A 277 24.49 -2.35 -17.60
N GLN A 278 25.80 -2.48 -17.74
CA GLN A 278 26.52 -2.11 -18.98
C GLN A 278 26.40 -3.19 -20.07
N ALA A 279 26.49 -4.46 -19.70
CA ALA A 279 26.50 -5.57 -20.64
C ALA A 279 25.09 -6.07 -21.00
N ALA A 280 24.14 -6.01 -20.05
CA ALA A 280 22.76 -6.47 -20.21
C ALA A 280 21.77 -5.48 -19.59
N PRO A 281 21.59 -4.28 -20.18
CA PRO A 281 20.75 -3.22 -19.60
C PRO A 281 19.27 -3.64 -19.44
N THR A 282 18.76 -4.54 -20.25
CA THR A 282 17.40 -5.08 -20.15
C THR A 282 17.16 -5.77 -18.81
N TYR A 283 18.18 -6.43 -18.26
CA TYR A 283 18.10 -7.10 -16.96
C TYR A 283 17.90 -6.12 -15.79
N LEU A 284 18.40 -4.88 -15.91
CA LEU A 284 18.13 -3.80 -14.97
C LEU A 284 16.79 -3.10 -15.24
N LEU A 285 16.52 -2.74 -16.50
CA LEU A 285 15.40 -1.90 -16.87
C LEU A 285 14.04 -2.56 -16.64
N ILE A 286 13.94 -3.89 -16.82
CA ILE A 286 12.68 -4.61 -16.67
C ILE A 286 12.22 -4.63 -15.21
N PRO A 287 12.98 -5.12 -14.22
CA PRO A 287 12.55 -5.12 -12.82
C PRO A 287 12.45 -3.70 -12.23
N ALA A 288 13.35 -2.78 -12.61
CA ALA A 288 13.28 -1.38 -12.18
C ALA A 288 12.02 -0.68 -12.70
N GLY A 289 11.71 -0.84 -13.99
CA GLY A 289 10.52 -0.27 -14.62
C GLY A 289 9.23 -0.82 -13.99
N LEU A 290 9.18 -2.13 -13.72
CA LEU A 290 8.04 -2.75 -13.08
C LEU A 290 7.84 -2.28 -11.64
N LEU A 291 8.93 -2.17 -10.87
CA LEU A 291 8.90 -1.61 -9.52
C LEU A 291 8.41 -0.16 -9.55
N PHE A 292 8.93 0.66 -10.46
CA PHE A 292 8.51 2.06 -10.64
C PHE A 292 7.01 2.16 -10.96
N VAL A 293 6.52 1.41 -11.96
CA VAL A 293 5.10 1.40 -12.35
C VAL A 293 4.21 0.94 -11.19
N THR A 294 4.64 -0.06 -10.44
CA THR A 294 3.91 -0.59 -9.28
C THR A 294 3.78 0.46 -8.18
N VAL A 295 4.88 1.08 -7.79
CA VAL A 295 4.90 2.11 -6.75
C VAL A 295 4.09 3.33 -7.18
N LEU A 296 4.23 3.77 -8.43
CA LEU A 296 3.46 4.88 -8.99
C LEU A 296 1.95 4.56 -8.98
N ALA A 297 1.55 3.40 -9.48
CA ALA A 297 0.15 2.99 -9.51
C ALA A 297 -0.45 2.90 -8.10
N LEU A 298 0.27 2.31 -7.15
CA LEU A 298 -0.18 2.21 -5.76
C LEU A 298 -0.27 3.57 -5.08
N THR A 299 0.66 4.49 -5.35
CA THR A 299 0.65 5.85 -4.80
C THR A 299 -0.55 6.64 -5.34
N VAL A 300 -0.78 6.60 -6.66
CA VAL A 300 -1.93 7.26 -7.29
C VAL A 300 -3.25 6.66 -6.80
N LEU A 301 -3.32 5.34 -6.65
CA LEU A 301 -4.49 4.67 -6.09
C LEU A 301 -4.72 5.07 -4.63
N GLY A 302 -3.68 5.11 -3.82
CA GLY A 302 -3.72 5.53 -2.41
C GLY A 302 -4.24 6.96 -2.24
N GLU A 303 -3.78 7.88 -3.08
CA GLU A 303 -4.27 9.26 -3.10
C GLU A 303 -5.74 9.34 -3.58
N GLY A 304 -6.12 8.51 -4.55
CA GLY A 304 -7.51 8.37 -4.98
C GLY A 304 -8.43 7.85 -3.86
N VAL A 305 -7.96 6.88 -3.09
CA VAL A 305 -8.66 6.36 -1.90
C VAL A 305 -8.81 7.45 -0.85
N ARG A 306 -7.75 8.20 -0.56
CA ARG A 306 -7.77 9.34 0.37
C ARG A 306 -8.83 10.36 -0.03
N THR A 307 -8.83 10.79 -1.27
CA THR A 307 -9.78 11.79 -1.80
C THR A 307 -11.23 11.26 -1.79
N ALA A 308 -11.43 9.97 -2.10
CA ALA A 308 -12.76 9.35 -2.11
C ALA A 308 -13.35 9.21 -0.69
N LEU A 309 -12.49 9.04 0.33
CA LEU A 309 -12.88 8.94 1.74
C LEU A 309 -13.03 10.30 2.44
N ASP A 310 -12.52 11.42 1.85
CA ASP A 310 -12.63 12.75 2.44
C ASP A 310 -14.08 13.26 2.42
N PRO A 311 -14.71 13.50 3.60
CA PRO A 311 -16.07 14.04 3.67
C PRO A 311 -16.19 15.47 3.13
N ARG A 312 -15.11 16.26 3.22
CA ARG A 312 -15.10 17.69 2.84
C ARG A 312 -15.03 17.89 1.31
N ALA A 313 -14.60 16.91 0.55
CA ALA A 313 -14.60 16.96 -0.92
C ALA A 313 -16.04 17.09 -1.49
N ALA A 314 -17.06 16.65 -0.75
CA ALA A 314 -18.47 16.73 -1.18
C ALA A 314 -19.06 18.16 -1.11
N SER A 315 -18.58 19.00 -0.20
CA SER A 315 -19.07 20.37 -0.04
C SER A 315 -18.50 21.32 -1.11
N ARG A 316 -17.28 21.09 -1.58
CA ARG A 316 -16.65 21.93 -2.62
C ARG A 316 -17.30 21.78 -3.98
N LEU A 317 -17.80 20.61 -4.33
CA LEU A 317 -18.52 20.37 -5.59
C LEU A 317 -19.92 21.00 -5.62
N ARG A 318 -20.59 21.18 -4.46
CA ARG A 318 -21.89 21.86 -4.37
C ARG A 318 -21.80 23.39 -4.50
N VAL A 319 -20.69 23.99 -4.06
CA VAL A 319 -20.48 25.45 -4.17
C VAL A 319 -20.13 25.87 -5.59
N GLY A 320 -19.50 25.01 -6.40
CA GLY A 320 -19.12 25.30 -7.78
C GLY A 320 -20.31 25.31 -8.77
N THR A 321 -21.37 24.57 -8.51
CA THR A 321 -22.56 24.51 -9.38
C THR A 321 -23.58 25.61 -9.10
N GLY A 322 -23.53 26.26 -7.94
CA GLY A 322 -24.47 27.33 -7.57
C GLY A 322 -24.05 28.74 -8.02
N ARG A 323 -22.86 28.91 -8.61
CA ARG A 323 -22.35 30.25 -8.97
C ARG A 323 -22.60 30.65 -10.43
N ASN A 324 -23.02 29.72 -11.28
CA ASN A 324 -23.30 30.01 -12.71
C ASN A 324 -24.75 30.40 -13.02
N ASP A 325 -25.67 30.33 -12.02
CA ASP A 325 -27.08 30.60 -12.29
C ASP A 325 -27.52 32.04 -11.92
N THR A 326 -26.62 32.90 -11.42
CA THR A 326 -26.96 34.26 -10.98
C THR A 326 -26.43 35.39 -11.87
N GLU A 327 -25.66 35.12 -12.94
CA GLU A 327 -25.14 36.15 -13.85
C GLU A 327 -25.86 36.24 -15.21
N GLY A 328 -26.93 35.47 -15.42
CA GLY A 328 -27.69 35.44 -16.69
C GLY A 328 -28.97 36.24 -16.73
N GLY A 329 -29.23 37.14 -15.77
CA GLY A 329 -30.52 37.83 -15.66
C GLY A 329 -30.44 39.34 -15.54
N ALA A 330 -29.61 40.04 -16.32
CA ALA A 330 -29.66 41.49 -16.45
C ALA A 330 -29.03 41.94 -17.80
N ALA A 331 -29.81 41.90 -18.84
CA ALA A 331 -29.65 42.68 -20.08
C ALA A 331 -31.02 42.87 -20.73
#